data_7191d0ca3f2f5318194e7646eee55d70
#
_entry.id   7191d0ca3f2f5318194e7646eee55d70
#
_cell.length_a   1.000
_cell.length_b   1.000
_cell.length_c   1.000
_cell.angle_alpha   90.00
_cell.angle_beta   90.00
_cell.angle_gamma   90.00
#
_symmetry.space_group_name_H-M   'P 1'
#
loop_
_entity.id
_entity.type
_entity.pdbx_description
1 polymer ?
#
loop_
_entity_poly.entity_id
_entity_poly.type
_entity_poly.pdbx_seq_one_letter_code
_entity_poly.pdbx_strand_id
1 'polypeptide(L)'
;MTGRRLARFPAFRAGVAQDDDVGSTLSQGSTTGVLSGPNWSYWPSRVLGSADPTTIAHRHGTHRITSPDETWLALQPFLAPAGITGVADVTWLDCLGIPTVQAVRPASLTLSVSQGKAASYRAAQVSAVMESLEGWHAENVTADLWSATARDLEADLTYDPAQLRPRPGSLYHAGVKLDWMVATTLLTGRRTWVPWTAVLVNVATRDCWEPPMFEMDTTGLASGNCYDEATLHALYEVMERHSVAAAVAGETMFEVPTDDVAGSDSAHLVEMIRDAGDDVDLARIDVWDGYYCFAAELTSATLEVTFGGFGLHHDPNVALSRAITEAAQSRITAISGAREDLPSAIYHRFGRVHTYAKARKTSLRLNRARPTPWRVPDVDSLPELVASAATAVANRSGTEPLAVVCDFADACVPVVKVLAPGLVLSSASPMRTPLQEVE
;
A
#
# COMPACT_ATOMS: atom_id res chain seq x y z
N MET A 1 -37.22 30.05 5.33
CA MET A 1 -37.15 30.18 6.79
C MET A 1 -37.58 28.86 7.39
N THR A 2 -36.64 28.09 7.89
CA THR A 2 -36.73 27.10 8.97
C THR A 2 -35.43 26.27 8.94
N GLY A 3 -34.52 26.62 9.85
CA GLY A 3 -33.26 25.92 10.00
C GLY A 3 -33.46 24.53 10.61
N ARG A 4 -32.88 23.51 10.00
CA ARG A 4 -32.72 22.22 10.60
C ARG A 4 -31.37 22.19 11.33
N ARG A 5 -31.42 22.04 12.65
CA ARG A 5 -30.24 21.80 13.49
C ARG A 5 -29.70 20.40 13.20
N LEU A 6 -28.40 20.32 12.87
CA LEU A 6 -27.67 19.07 12.84
C LEU A 6 -27.53 18.54 14.29
N ALA A 7 -27.88 17.28 14.48
CA ALA A 7 -27.76 16.60 15.76
C ALA A 7 -26.27 16.39 16.10
N ARG A 8 -25.86 16.85 17.29
CA ARG A 8 -24.54 16.56 17.86
C ARG A 8 -24.57 15.14 18.43
N PHE A 9 -23.61 14.32 18.02
CA PHE A 9 -23.37 13.04 18.68
C PHE A 9 -22.74 13.28 20.06
N PRO A 10 -23.11 12.50 21.10
CA PRO A 10 -22.56 12.68 22.44
C PRO A 10 -21.15 12.12 22.53
N ALA A 11 -20.24 12.89 23.15
CA ALA A 11 -18.91 12.45 23.50
C ALA A 11 -18.99 11.41 24.64
N PHE A 12 -18.45 10.22 24.38
CA PHE A 12 -18.30 9.19 25.41
C PHE A 12 -16.99 9.46 26.17
N ARG A 13 -17.10 9.67 27.48
CA ARG A 13 -15.96 9.68 28.41
C ARG A 13 -15.69 8.25 28.84
N ALA A 14 -14.53 7.69 28.47
CA ALA A 14 -14.03 6.46 29.06
C ALA A 14 -13.32 6.78 30.37
N GLY A 15 -13.69 6.05 31.43
CA GLY A 15 -13.10 6.17 32.74
C GLY A 15 -11.71 5.51 32.78
N VAL A 16 -10.77 6.21 33.39
CA VAL A 16 -9.42 5.76 33.69
C VAL A 16 -9.48 4.81 34.89
N ALA A 17 -9.04 3.56 34.73
CA ALA A 17 -8.60 2.70 35.82
C ALA A 17 -7.08 2.82 35.93
N GLN A 18 -6.61 3.31 37.06
CA GLN A 18 -5.21 3.24 37.50
C GLN A 18 -4.95 1.81 37.97
N ASP A 19 -3.87 1.21 37.51
CA ASP A 19 -3.22 0.11 38.20
C ASP A 19 -1.72 0.34 38.26
N ASP A 20 -1.24 0.23 39.50
CA ASP A 20 0.11 0.54 39.97
C ASP A 20 1.08 -0.63 39.71
N ASP A 21 2.34 -0.23 39.51
CA ASP A 21 3.58 -0.88 39.97
C ASP A 21 3.88 -2.34 39.60
N VAL A 22 4.84 -2.59 38.71
CA VAL A 22 5.75 -3.73 38.83
C VAL A 22 7.19 -3.33 38.46
N GLY A 23 8.04 -3.49 39.48
CA GLY A 23 9.42 -3.11 39.48
C GLY A 23 10.35 -3.95 38.56
N SER A 24 11.44 -3.31 38.27
CA SER A 24 12.62 -3.75 37.53
C SER A 24 13.34 -4.94 38.12
N THR A 25 13.74 -5.91 37.28
CA THR A 25 14.98 -6.69 37.48
C THR A 25 15.59 -7.06 36.14
N LEU A 26 16.72 -6.44 35.82
CA LEU A 26 17.61 -6.83 34.72
C LEU A 26 18.45 -8.05 35.15
N SER A 27 18.40 -9.15 34.43
CA SER A 27 19.41 -10.19 34.48
C SER A 27 20.09 -10.31 33.11
N GLN A 28 21.40 -10.09 33.08
CA GLN A 28 22.27 -10.34 31.96
C GLN A 28 22.39 -11.84 31.72
N GLY A 29 22.13 -12.29 30.51
CA GLY A 29 22.39 -13.65 30.05
C GLY A 29 22.71 -13.63 28.55
N SER A 30 23.99 -13.82 28.26
CA SER A 30 24.53 -14.07 26.91
C SER A 30 24.03 -15.42 26.41
N THR A 31 23.31 -15.44 25.27
CA THR A 31 23.19 -16.62 24.41
C THR A 31 22.97 -16.17 22.98
N THR A 32 23.76 -16.75 22.08
CA THR A 32 23.58 -16.74 20.62
C THR A 32 22.21 -17.33 20.29
N GLY A 33 21.20 -16.45 20.19
CA GLY A 33 19.81 -16.80 19.88
C GLY A 33 19.49 -16.42 18.45
N VAL A 34 18.91 -17.36 17.72
CA VAL A 34 18.06 -17.16 16.55
C VAL A 34 17.25 -15.88 16.79
N LEU A 35 17.30 -14.96 15.82
CA LEU A 35 16.51 -13.73 15.85
C LEU A 35 15.02 -14.11 15.95
N SER A 36 14.50 -14.21 17.15
CA SER A 36 13.07 -14.21 17.40
C SER A 36 12.57 -12.86 16.92
N GLY A 37 11.59 -12.86 16.01
CA GLY A 37 10.96 -11.64 15.48
C GLY A 37 10.53 -10.67 16.59
N PRO A 38 10.21 -9.43 16.24
CA PRO A 38 9.88 -8.39 17.19
C PRO A 38 8.82 -8.88 18.19
N ASN A 39 9.01 -8.60 19.47
CA ASN A 39 8.03 -8.95 20.50
C ASN A 39 6.83 -7.99 20.39
N TRP A 40 5.85 -8.38 19.58
CA TRP A 40 4.59 -7.65 19.35
C TRP A 40 3.64 -7.66 20.54
N SER A 41 4.11 -7.88 21.77
CA SER A 41 3.28 -7.93 22.97
C SER A 41 2.41 -6.70 23.21
N TYR A 42 2.61 -5.63 22.45
CA TYR A 42 1.81 -4.39 22.48
C TYR A 42 0.76 -4.29 21.36
N TRP A 43 0.73 -5.23 20.41
CA TRP A 43 -0.23 -5.22 19.34
C TRP A 43 -1.47 -6.04 19.73
N PRO A 44 -2.67 -5.55 19.42
CA PRO A 44 -3.86 -6.34 19.66
C PRO A 44 -3.75 -7.65 18.90
N SER A 45 -3.98 -8.78 19.55
CA SER A 45 -3.99 -10.10 18.90
C SER A 45 -5.31 -10.29 18.13
N ARG A 46 -5.56 -9.41 17.15
CA ARG A 46 -6.78 -9.48 16.33
C ARG A 46 -6.48 -10.24 15.05
N VAL A 47 -7.31 -11.23 14.78
CA VAL A 47 -7.31 -12.01 13.55
C VAL A 47 -8.71 -11.96 12.97
N LEU A 48 -8.78 -11.67 11.68
CA LEU A 48 -10.02 -11.75 10.92
C LEU A 48 -10.34 -13.23 10.68
N GLY A 49 -11.38 -13.74 11.31
CA GLY A 49 -11.70 -15.18 11.32
C GLY A 49 -10.95 -15.96 12.41
N SER A 50 -10.57 -17.21 12.11
CA SER A 50 -10.01 -18.18 13.08
C SER A 50 -8.67 -18.78 12.66
N ALA A 51 -7.96 -18.17 11.69
CA ALA A 51 -6.69 -18.68 11.19
C ALA A 51 -5.54 -18.48 12.17
N ASP A 52 -4.46 -19.27 12.03
CA ASP A 52 -3.22 -19.04 12.74
C ASP A 52 -2.56 -17.75 12.20
N PRO A 53 -2.36 -16.71 13.02
CA PRO A 53 -1.83 -15.43 12.55
C PRO A 53 -0.35 -15.47 12.15
N THR A 54 0.35 -16.57 12.44
CA THR A 54 1.80 -16.65 12.25
C THR A 54 2.22 -17.37 10.97
N THR A 55 1.33 -18.16 10.38
CA THR A 55 1.68 -19.07 9.29
C THR A 55 0.89 -18.78 8.01
N ILE A 56 1.59 -18.72 6.88
CA ILE A 56 0.99 -18.60 5.56
C ILE A 56 0.34 -19.91 5.17
N ALA A 57 -0.99 -19.93 5.06
CA ALA A 57 -1.77 -21.09 4.68
C ALA A 57 -2.28 -21.04 3.23
N HIS A 58 -2.37 -19.86 2.62
CA HIS A 58 -2.83 -19.65 1.25
C HIS A 58 -1.72 -19.05 0.38
N ARG A 59 -1.38 -19.69 -0.76
CA ARG A 59 -0.26 -19.28 -1.64
C ARG A 59 -0.67 -19.15 -3.12
N HIS A 60 -1.94 -19.17 -3.43
CA HIS A 60 -2.39 -19.04 -4.81
C HIS A 60 -2.60 -17.57 -5.18
N GLY A 61 -1.75 -17.03 -6.06
CA GLY A 61 -1.78 -15.63 -6.51
C GLY A 61 -1.40 -14.59 -5.46
N THR A 62 -1.28 -14.99 -4.20
CA THR A 62 -0.89 -14.14 -3.06
C THR A 62 -0.51 -15.02 -1.86
N HIS A 63 0.21 -14.47 -0.89
CA HIS A 63 0.53 -15.15 0.37
C HIS A 63 -0.32 -14.57 1.51
N ARG A 64 -1.18 -15.42 2.11
CA ARG A 64 -2.12 -15.04 3.17
C ARG A 64 -2.26 -16.14 4.22
N ILE A 65 -2.68 -15.78 5.43
CA ILE A 65 -2.96 -16.75 6.50
C ILE A 65 -4.24 -17.56 6.24
N THR A 66 -5.12 -17.09 5.35
CA THR A 66 -6.39 -17.76 5.05
C THR A 66 -6.81 -17.53 3.60
N SER A 67 -7.81 -18.26 3.14
CA SER A 67 -8.31 -18.16 1.77
C SER A 67 -9.13 -16.88 1.53
N PRO A 68 -9.26 -16.42 0.28
CA PRO A 68 -10.14 -15.29 -0.06
C PRO A 68 -11.61 -15.52 0.30
N ASP A 69 -12.10 -16.77 0.27
CA ASP A 69 -13.47 -17.07 0.63
C ASP A 69 -13.73 -16.91 2.13
N GLU A 70 -12.81 -17.37 2.97
CA GLU A 70 -12.87 -17.18 4.43
C GLU A 70 -12.74 -15.70 4.80
N THR A 71 -11.79 -14.98 4.17
CA THR A 71 -11.66 -13.53 4.36
C THR A 71 -12.97 -12.81 3.97
N TRP A 72 -13.57 -13.18 2.83
CA TRP A 72 -14.83 -12.57 2.39
C TRP A 72 -15.95 -12.76 3.40
N LEU A 73 -16.09 -13.96 3.96
CA LEU A 73 -17.11 -14.25 4.97
C LEU A 73 -16.86 -13.43 6.24
N ALA A 74 -15.61 -13.31 6.68
CA ALA A 74 -15.25 -12.53 7.86
C ALA A 74 -15.45 -11.02 7.67
N LEU A 75 -15.40 -10.50 6.43
CA LEU A 75 -15.59 -9.07 6.13
C LEU A 75 -17.07 -8.63 6.13
N GLN A 76 -18.03 -9.55 5.96
CA GLN A 76 -19.45 -9.21 5.80
C GLN A 76 -20.00 -8.29 6.91
N PRO A 77 -19.67 -8.47 8.21
CA PRO A 77 -20.17 -7.60 9.28
C PRO A 77 -19.70 -6.15 9.17
N PHE A 78 -18.59 -5.88 8.45
CA PHE A 78 -17.95 -4.56 8.40
C PHE A 78 -18.41 -3.71 7.20
N LEU A 79 -19.04 -4.30 6.18
CA LEU A 79 -19.44 -3.58 4.96
C LEU A 79 -20.39 -2.43 5.27
N ALA A 80 -21.49 -2.69 5.95
CA ALA A 80 -22.49 -1.67 6.27
C ALA A 80 -21.98 -0.61 7.26
N PRO A 81 -21.30 -0.95 8.38
CA PRO A 81 -20.68 0.02 9.27
C PRO A 81 -19.67 0.95 8.58
N ALA A 82 -18.87 0.43 7.66
CA ALA A 82 -17.93 1.22 6.88
C ALA A 82 -18.61 2.09 5.80
N GLY A 83 -19.93 1.94 5.58
CA GLY A 83 -20.65 2.64 4.54
C GLY A 83 -20.42 2.11 3.13
N ILE A 84 -19.94 0.87 2.99
CA ILE A 84 -19.81 0.18 1.71
C ILE A 84 -21.21 -0.23 1.25
N THR A 85 -21.72 0.43 0.22
CA THR A 85 -23.10 0.27 -0.28
C THR A 85 -23.21 -0.70 -1.45
N GLY A 86 -22.08 -1.00 -2.10
CA GLY A 86 -22.04 -1.92 -3.24
C GLY A 86 -20.64 -2.47 -3.49
N VAL A 87 -20.61 -3.70 -3.99
CA VAL A 87 -19.40 -4.36 -4.48
C VAL A 87 -19.72 -4.91 -5.86
N ALA A 88 -19.11 -4.32 -6.89
CA ALA A 88 -19.47 -4.54 -8.29
C ALA A 88 -18.32 -5.16 -9.08
N ASP A 89 -18.63 -6.20 -9.83
CA ASP A 89 -17.72 -6.74 -10.84
C ASP A 89 -17.71 -5.81 -12.06
N VAL A 90 -16.55 -5.27 -12.36
CA VAL A 90 -16.32 -4.39 -13.51
C VAL A 90 -15.38 -4.99 -14.54
N THR A 91 -15.02 -6.26 -14.38
CA THR A 91 -14.13 -7.02 -15.26
C THR A 91 -14.49 -6.85 -16.73
N TRP A 92 -15.77 -6.97 -17.04
CA TRP A 92 -16.28 -6.97 -18.42
C TRP A 92 -16.68 -5.60 -18.96
N LEU A 93 -16.30 -4.51 -18.27
CA LEU A 93 -16.24 -3.19 -18.90
C LEU A 93 -15.04 -3.09 -19.85
N ASP A 94 -14.11 -4.02 -19.77
CA ASP A 94 -12.94 -4.17 -20.64
C ASP A 94 -12.96 -5.55 -21.32
N CYS A 95 -12.06 -5.75 -22.31
CA CYS A 95 -11.93 -6.99 -23.07
C CYS A 95 -10.88 -7.96 -22.48
N LEU A 96 -10.07 -7.55 -21.49
CA LEU A 96 -8.96 -8.37 -20.97
C LEU A 96 -9.45 -9.59 -20.17
N GLY A 97 -10.61 -9.51 -19.51
CA GLY A 97 -11.14 -10.57 -18.66
C GLY A 97 -10.39 -10.77 -17.34
N ILE A 98 -9.40 -9.93 -17.02
CA ILE A 98 -8.67 -9.97 -15.74
C ILE A 98 -9.57 -9.45 -14.62
N PRO A 99 -9.85 -10.25 -13.57
CA PRO A 99 -10.82 -9.90 -12.55
C PRO A 99 -10.52 -8.58 -11.85
N THR A 100 -11.44 -7.64 -11.97
CA THR A 100 -11.40 -6.33 -11.32
C THR A 100 -12.76 -6.02 -10.71
N VAL A 101 -12.77 -5.61 -9.46
CA VAL A 101 -13.97 -5.36 -8.67
C VAL A 101 -13.90 -3.95 -8.07
N GLN A 102 -15.02 -3.28 -7.95
CA GLN A 102 -15.15 -1.99 -7.28
C GLN A 102 -15.97 -2.13 -5.99
N ALA A 103 -15.47 -1.55 -4.90
CA ALA A 103 -16.21 -1.33 -3.67
C ALA A 103 -16.60 0.15 -3.61
N VAL A 104 -17.89 0.42 -3.40
CA VAL A 104 -18.47 1.77 -3.45
C VAL A 104 -18.84 2.24 -2.04
N ARG A 105 -18.23 3.34 -1.61
CA ARG A 105 -18.41 3.96 -0.30
C ARG A 105 -18.73 5.46 -0.48
N PRO A 106 -20.00 5.84 -0.78
CA PRO A 106 -20.36 7.19 -1.21
C PRO A 106 -20.08 8.29 -0.18
N ALA A 107 -20.02 7.94 1.11
CA ALA A 107 -19.72 8.87 2.21
C ALA A 107 -18.22 8.92 2.57
N SER A 108 -17.34 8.42 1.72
CA SER A 108 -15.89 8.52 1.90
C SER A 108 -15.44 9.99 1.98
N LEU A 109 -14.46 10.24 2.84
CA LEU A 109 -13.80 11.55 2.93
C LEU A 109 -12.63 11.69 1.94
N THR A 110 -12.35 10.62 1.19
CA THR A 110 -11.31 10.57 0.15
C THR A 110 -11.91 10.14 -1.18
N LEU A 111 -11.78 8.86 -1.54
CA LEU A 111 -12.31 8.30 -2.78
C LEU A 111 -13.58 7.48 -2.51
N SER A 112 -14.65 7.75 -3.24
CA SER A 112 -15.90 7.00 -3.11
C SER A 112 -15.81 5.58 -3.68
N VAL A 113 -14.82 5.30 -4.52
CA VAL A 113 -14.62 4.00 -5.17
C VAL A 113 -13.21 3.49 -4.92
N SER A 114 -13.12 2.33 -4.25
CA SER A 114 -11.91 1.52 -4.15
C SER A 114 -11.95 0.38 -5.16
N GLN A 115 -10.79 -0.10 -5.60
CA GLN A 115 -10.70 -1.11 -6.64
C GLN A 115 -9.80 -2.27 -6.23
N GLY A 116 -10.30 -3.47 -6.38
CA GLY A 116 -9.53 -4.70 -6.17
C GLY A 116 -9.24 -5.43 -7.47
N LYS A 117 -8.10 -6.06 -7.50
CA LYS A 117 -7.58 -6.85 -8.62
C LYS A 117 -7.00 -8.16 -8.12
N ALA A 118 -7.11 -9.21 -8.90
CA ALA A 118 -6.43 -10.49 -8.64
C ALA A 118 -6.57 -11.44 -9.83
N ALA A 119 -5.91 -12.61 -9.76
CA ALA A 119 -6.08 -13.69 -10.71
C ALA A 119 -7.45 -14.39 -10.60
N SER A 120 -8.20 -14.19 -9.52
CA SER A 120 -9.55 -14.73 -9.32
C SER A 120 -10.54 -13.66 -8.88
N TYR A 121 -11.81 -13.85 -9.23
CA TYR A 121 -12.89 -12.93 -8.87
C TYR A 121 -13.01 -12.73 -7.35
N ARG A 122 -12.98 -13.81 -6.56
CA ARG A 122 -13.11 -13.72 -5.10
C ARG A 122 -11.94 -12.94 -4.48
N ALA A 123 -10.73 -13.16 -4.94
CA ALA A 123 -9.57 -12.42 -4.46
C ALA A 123 -9.64 -10.93 -4.85
N ALA A 124 -10.11 -10.61 -6.07
CA ALA A 124 -10.35 -9.24 -6.49
C ALA A 124 -11.45 -8.56 -5.65
N GLN A 125 -12.53 -9.29 -5.33
CA GLN A 125 -13.60 -8.80 -4.47
C GLN A 125 -13.12 -8.47 -3.05
N VAL A 126 -12.33 -9.37 -2.45
CA VAL A 126 -11.71 -9.14 -1.14
C VAL A 126 -10.76 -7.93 -1.21
N SER A 127 -9.93 -7.85 -2.24
CA SER A 127 -9.00 -6.74 -2.44
C SER A 127 -9.72 -5.38 -2.49
N ALA A 128 -10.84 -5.27 -3.22
CA ALA A 128 -11.62 -4.03 -3.31
C ALA A 128 -12.21 -3.59 -1.97
N VAL A 129 -12.75 -4.55 -1.21
CA VAL A 129 -13.34 -4.27 0.10
C VAL A 129 -12.26 -3.90 1.12
N MET A 130 -11.14 -4.61 1.13
CA MET A 130 -10.02 -4.32 2.03
C MET A 130 -9.44 -2.92 1.76
N GLU A 131 -9.24 -2.52 0.50
CA GLU A 131 -8.80 -1.15 0.16
C GLU A 131 -9.82 -0.09 0.62
N SER A 132 -11.12 -0.36 0.48
CA SER A 132 -12.15 0.54 0.99
C SER A 132 -12.14 0.67 2.52
N LEU A 133 -11.85 -0.42 3.24
CA LEU A 133 -11.71 -0.44 4.70
C LEU A 133 -10.41 0.26 5.15
N GLU A 134 -9.31 0.13 4.41
CA GLU A 134 -8.08 0.90 4.65
C GLU A 134 -8.39 2.41 4.64
N GLY A 135 -9.07 2.88 3.59
CA GLY A 135 -9.51 4.27 3.49
C GLY A 135 -10.40 4.68 4.66
N TRP A 136 -11.38 3.85 5.02
CA TRP A 136 -12.26 4.10 6.15
C TRP A 136 -11.51 4.25 7.47
N HIS A 137 -10.54 3.37 7.75
CA HIS A 137 -9.68 3.45 8.94
C HIS A 137 -8.81 4.72 8.92
N ALA A 138 -8.15 5.00 7.80
CA ALA A 138 -7.26 6.17 7.70
C ALA A 138 -8.00 7.51 7.79
N GLU A 139 -9.26 7.57 7.36
CA GLU A 139 -10.12 8.76 7.50
C GLU A 139 -10.57 9.01 8.94
N ASN A 140 -10.63 7.96 9.76
CA ASN A 140 -11.20 7.97 11.10
C ASN A 140 -10.20 7.60 12.21
N VAL A 141 -8.92 7.58 11.89
CA VAL A 141 -7.88 7.30 12.90
C VAL A 141 -8.10 8.17 14.14
N THR A 142 -8.43 7.51 15.25
CA THR A 142 -8.55 8.15 16.57
C THR A 142 -7.36 7.76 17.42
N ALA A 143 -6.74 8.74 18.06
CA ALA A 143 -5.63 8.53 18.96
C ALA A 143 -5.65 9.59 20.05
N ASP A 144 -5.00 9.29 21.16
CA ASP A 144 -4.62 10.31 22.13
C ASP A 144 -3.51 11.14 21.51
N LEU A 145 -3.87 12.37 21.09
CA LEU A 145 -2.93 13.27 20.44
C LEU A 145 -2.18 14.10 21.46
N TRP A 146 -0.88 14.24 21.25
CA TRP A 146 0.01 15.10 22.04
C TRP A 146 0.46 16.28 21.19
N SER A 147 0.07 17.48 21.61
CA SER A 147 0.39 18.72 20.90
C SER A 147 1.74 19.28 21.39
N ALA A 148 2.79 19.09 20.60
CA ALA A 148 4.17 19.45 20.94
C ALA A 148 5.00 19.88 19.72
N THR A 149 6.20 20.40 19.94
CA THR A 149 7.21 20.56 18.88
C THR A 149 8.10 19.32 18.82
N ALA A 150 8.75 19.06 17.68
CA ALA A 150 9.72 17.96 17.58
C ALA A 150 10.90 18.15 18.58
N ARG A 151 11.25 19.39 18.94
CA ARG A 151 12.26 19.67 19.96
C ARG A 151 11.83 19.24 21.36
N ASP A 152 10.54 19.40 21.69
CA ASP A 152 10.01 18.96 22.99
C ASP A 152 10.01 17.43 23.11
N LEU A 153 9.96 16.72 21.98
CA LEU A 153 9.90 15.25 21.89
C LEU A 153 11.27 14.62 21.54
N GLU A 154 12.36 15.38 21.44
CA GLU A 154 13.66 14.91 20.94
C GLU A 154 14.15 13.63 21.63
N ALA A 155 13.93 13.50 22.93
CA ALA A 155 14.35 12.31 23.71
C ALA A 155 13.49 11.06 23.43
N ASP A 156 12.27 11.23 22.93
CA ASP A 156 11.30 10.16 22.67
C ASP A 156 11.22 9.79 21.17
N LEU A 157 11.81 10.60 20.29
CA LEU A 157 11.89 10.32 18.87
C LEU A 157 13.01 9.34 18.57
N THR A 158 12.71 8.32 17.75
CA THR A 158 13.68 7.33 17.25
C THR A 158 14.22 7.68 15.87
N TYR A 159 13.77 8.80 15.29
CA TYR A 159 14.09 9.25 13.95
C TYR A 159 14.02 10.79 13.88
N ASP A 160 14.55 11.37 12.82
CA ASP A 160 14.34 12.80 12.53
C ASP A 160 13.05 12.98 11.71
N PRO A 161 12.03 13.69 12.22
CA PRO A 161 10.79 13.93 11.46
C PRO A 161 10.97 14.65 10.13
N ALA A 162 12.09 15.36 9.91
CA ALA A 162 12.43 15.94 8.62
C ALA A 162 12.70 14.86 7.54
N GLN A 163 12.96 13.62 7.94
CA GLN A 163 13.13 12.47 7.04
C GLN A 163 11.79 11.83 6.61
N LEU A 164 10.65 12.26 7.19
CA LEU A 164 9.35 11.96 6.61
C LEU A 164 9.22 12.70 5.28
N ARG A 165 8.09 12.60 4.63
CA ARG A 165 7.83 13.22 3.32
C ARG A 165 7.22 14.63 3.49
N PRO A 166 8.02 15.69 3.69
CA PRO A 166 7.50 17.04 3.69
C PRO A 166 6.91 17.38 2.32
N ARG A 167 5.78 18.05 2.30
CA ARG A 167 5.17 18.50 1.03
C ARG A 167 6.04 19.57 0.37
N PRO A 168 6.01 19.70 -0.96
CA PRO A 168 6.65 20.82 -1.65
C PRO A 168 6.17 22.17 -1.06
N GLY A 169 7.09 23.00 -0.64
CA GLY A 169 6.77 24.27 0.03
C GLY A 169 6.33 24.14 1.50
N SER A 170 6.54 22.97 2.13
CA SER A 170 6.28 22.76 3.55
C SER A 170 7.02 23.80 4.42
N LEU A 171 6.32 24.30 5.44
CA LEU A 171 6.89 25.19 6.47
C LEU A 171 7.40 24.40 7.68
N TYR A 172 7.52 23.08 7.57
CA TYR A 172 7.98 22.26 8.67
C TYR A 172 9.40 22.62 9.10
N HIS A 173 9.57 22.79 10.39
CA HIS A 173 10.85 22.79 11.10
C HIS A 173 10.65 22.28 12.52
N ALA A 174 11.69 21.84 13.20
CA ALA A 174 11.60 21.18 14.51
C ALA A 174 10.94 22.01 15.64
N GLY A 175 10.73 23.31 15.44
CA GLY A 175 10.02 24.18 16.37
C GLY A 175 8.54 24.42 16.02
N VAL A 176 8.01 23.81 14.96
CA VAL A 176 6.58 23.88 14.65
C VAL A 176 5.82 22.96 15.60
N LYS A 177 4.75 23.48 16.19
CA LYS A 177 3.85 22.71 17.04
C LYS A 177 2.90 21.90 16.17
N LEU A 178 2.91 20.59 16.35
CA LEU A 178 2.09 19.62 15.64
C LEU A 178 1.37 18.74 16.65
N ASP A 179 0.33 18.07 16.18
CA ASP A 179 -0.31 16.98 16.91
C ASP A 179 0.38 15.65 16.54
N TRP A 180 0.79 14.93 17.56
CA TRP A 180 1.54 13.69 17.46
C TRP A 180 0.73 12.52 17.99
N MET A 181 0.92 11.36 17.39
CA MET A 181 0.38 10.10 17.86
C MET A 181 1.49 9.06 18.05
N VAL A 182 1.19 8.03 18.83
CA VAL A 182 2.17 6.97 19.10
C VAL A 182 2.35 6.06 17.91
N ALA A 183 3.61 5.76 17.60
CA ALA A 183 4.03 4.72 16.68
C ALA A 183 4.98 3.74 17.37
N THR A 184 5.25 2.60 16.73
CA THR A 184 6.18 1.58 17.21
C THR A 184 7.21 1.28 16.14
N THR A 185 8.49 1.21 16.49
CA THR A 185 9.56 0.77 15.57
C THR A 185 9.45 -0.71 15.29
N LEU A 186 9.62 -1.12 14.03
CA LEU A 186 9.33 -2.49 13.61
C LEU A 186 10.40 -3.53 13.97
N LEU A 187 11.60 -3.13 14.35
CA LEU A 187 12.67 -4.07 14.72
C LEU A 187 12.86 -4.16 16.24
N THR A 188 12.85 -3.01 16.91
CA THR A 188 13.15 -2.96 18.36
C THR A 188 11.90 -2.86 19.23
N GLY A 189 10.72 -2.63 18.65
CA GLY A 189 9.46 -2.48 19.40
C GLY A 189 9.40 -1.22 20.26
N ARG A 190 10.30 -0.24 20.06
CA ARG A 190 10.31 1.00 20.82
C ARG A 190 9.14 1.89 20.44
N ARG A 191 8.50 2.49 21.42
CA ARG A 191 7.49 3.54 21.20
C ARG A 191 8.18 4.83 20.76
N THR A 192 7.57 5.51 19.83
CA THR A 192 7.99 6.83 19.35
C THR A 192 6.77 7.64 18.92
N TRP A 193 6.97 8.87 18.48
CA TRP A 193 5.90 9.75 18.05
C TRP A 193 5.99 10.02 16.56
N VAL A 194 4.83 10.08 15.89
CA VAL A 194 4.71 10.50 14.49
C VAL A 194 3.68 11.62 14.35
N PRO A 195 3.88 12.59 13.45
CA PRO A 195 2.87 13.60 13.20
C PRO A 195 1.56 12.92 12.75
N TRP A 196 0.45 13.26 13.41
CA TRP A 196 -0.86 12.70 13.09
C TRP A 196 -1.25 12.92 11.62
N THR A 197 -0.89 14.09 11.06
CA THR A 197 -1.15 14.42 9.65
C THR A 197 -0.35 13.58 8.65
N ALA A 198 0.68 12.84 9.06
CA ALA A 198 1.39 11.87 8.22
C ALA A 198 0.69 10.49 8.19
N VAL A 199 -0.28 10.26 9.07
CA VAL A 199 -1.04 9.00 9.18
C VAL A 199 -2.46 9.16 8.67
N LEU A 200 -3.13 10.23 9.08
CA LEU A 200 -4.48 10.53 8.68
C LEU A 200 -4.58 10.78 7.16
N VAL A 201 -5.55 10.15 6.51
CA VAL A 201 -5.88 10.41 5.11
C VAL A 201 -7.29 10.99 5.05
N ASN A 202 -7.40 12.31 5.09
CA ASN A 202 -8.68 13.02 5.09
C ASN A 202 -8.55 14.36 4.38
N VAL A 203 -9.22 14.51 3.25
CA VAL A 203 -9.22 15.74 2.43
C VAL A 203 -10.38 16.70 2.77
N ALA A 204 -11.23 16.34 3.72
CA ALA A 204 -12.34 17.19 4.13
C ALA A 204 -11.81 18.50 4.78
N THR A 205 -12.49 19.61 4.48
CA THR A 205 -12.20 20.89 5.12
C THR A 205 -12.54 20.81 6.60
N ARG A 206 -11.59 21.17 7.45
CA ARG A 206 -11.75 21.19 8.91
C ARG A 206 -12.10 22.61 9.39
N ASP A 207 -12.72 22.68 10.57
CA ASP A 207 -13.01 23.94 11.23
C ASP A 207 -11.75 24.74 11.61
N CYS A 208 -10.65 24.04 11.86
CA CYS A 208 -9.32 24.61 12.08
C CYS A 208 -8.43 24.28 10.89
N TRP A 209 -7.93 25.33 10.24
CA TRP A 209 -6.98 25.14 9.16
C TRP A 209 -5.56 24.95 9.73
N GLU A 210 -4.96 23.81 9.40
CA GLU A 210 -3.53 23.56 9.60
C GLU A 210 -2.86 23.43 8.24
N PRO A 211 -1.76 24.15 7.98
CA PRO A 211 -1.03 23.93 6.74
C PRO A 211 -0.48 22.52 6.72
N PRO A 212 -0.76 21.73 5.66
CA PRO A 212 -0.26 20.37 5.58
C PRO A 212 1.28 20.39 5.49
N MET A 213 1.95 19.84 6.50
CA MET A 213 3.40 19.81 6.58
C MET A 213 4.00 18.62 5.85
N PHE A 214 3.30 17.49 5.85
CA PHE A 214 3.74 16.24 5.26
C PHE A 214 2.79 15.81 4.14
N GLU A 215 3.27 14.92 3.25
CA GLU A 215 2.41 14.27 2.27
C GLU A 215 1.36 13.44 3.01
N MET A 216 0.12 13.59 2.56
CA MET A 216 -1.04 12.87 3.07
C MET A 216 -1.51 11.94 1.97
N ASP A 217 -0.99 10.71 1.98
CA ASP A 217 -1.30 9.67 1.00
C ASP A 217 -1.47 8.30 1.66
N THR A 218 -1.86 7.33 0.87
CA THR A 218 -2.08 5.95 1.30
C THR A 218 -0.80 5.11 1.32
N THR A 219 0.35 5.63 0.90
CA THR A 219 1.60 4.84 0.84
C THR A 219 1.95 4.23 2.19
N GLY A 220 2.08 2.92 2.24
CA GLY A 220 2.31 2.15 3.46
C GLY A 220 1.06 1.95 4.33
N LEU A 221 -0.13 2.29 3.84
CA LEU A 221 -1.41 1.96 4.45
C LEU A 221 -1.88 0.62 3.91
N ALA A 222 -2.05 -0.36 4.76
CA ALA A 222 -2.47 -1.68 4.34
C ALA A 222 -3.35 -2.38 5.39
N SER A 223 -4.20 -3.25 4.90
CA SER A 223 -5.01 -4.17 5.69
C SER A 223 -4.53 -5.62 5.53
N GLY A 224 -4.95 -6.46 6.46
CA GLY A 224 -4.66 -7.89 6.43
C GLY A 224 -5.64 -8.69 7.26
N ASN A 225 -5.55 -10.02 7.20
CA ASN A 225 -6.31 -10.89 8.09
C ASN A 225 -5.76 -10.87 9.54
N CYS A 226 -4.52 -10.44 9.70
CA CYS A 226 -3.88 -10.13 10.99
C CYS A 226 -2.94 -8.93 10.83
N TYR A 227 -2.43 -8.39 11.94
CA TYR A 227 -1.55 -7.21 11.88
C TYR A 227 -0.21 -7.48 11.20
N ASP A 228 0.36 -8.69 11.34
CA ASP A 228 1.60 -9.05 10.64
C ASP A 228 1.40 -9.09 9.12
N GLU A 229 0.25 -9.61 8.66
CA GLU A 229 -0.12 -9.61 7.23
C GLU A 229 -0.29 -8.18 6.70
N ALA A 230 -0.99 -7.31 7.45
CA ALA A 230 -1.13 -5.90 7.12
C ALA A 230 0.22 -5.17 7.09
N THR A 231 1.07 -5.42 8.10
CA THR A 231 2.40 -4.81 8.21
C THR A 231 3.32 -5.23 7.07
N LEU A 232 3.32 -6.52 6.73
CA LEU A 232 4.11 -7.05 5.61
C LEU A 232 3.68 -6.42 4.29
N HIS A 233 2.37 -6.31 4.06
CA HIS A 233 1.82 -5.68 2.88
C HIS A 233 2.21 -4.18 2.81
N ALA A 234 2.09 -3.46 3.93
CA ALA A 234 2.50 -2.07 4.02
C ALA A 234 4.00 -1.87 3.75
N LEU A 235 4.87 -2.75 4.28
CA LEU A 235 6.30 -2.75 4.00
C LEU A 235 6.58 -2.98 2.52
N TYR A 236 5.90 -3.94 1.89
CA TYR A 236 6.07 -4.20 0.46
C TYR A 236 5.67 -2.99 -0.39
N GLU A 237 4.59 -2.30 -0.05
CA GLU A 237 4.21 -1.10 -0.77
C GLU A 237 5.25 0.03 -0.62
N VAL A 238 5.76 0.25 0.59
CA VAL A 238 6.84 1.23 0.82
C VAL A 238 8.10 0.89 0.03
N MET A 239 8.49 -0.39 0.00
CA MET A 239 9.63 -0.87 -0.78
C MET A 239 9.38 -0.74 -2.29
N GLU A 240 8.18 -1.02 -2.76
CA GLU A 240 7.75 -0.86 -4.15
C GLU A 240 7.85 0.62 -4.57
N ARG A 241 7.27 1.53 -3.78
CA ARG A 241 7.31 2.98 -4.05
C ARG A 241 8.73 3.54 -4.08
N HIS A 242 9.62 2.99 -3.23
CA HIS A 242 11.04 3.34 -3.29
C HIS A 242 11.72 2.80 -4.55
N SER A 243 11.42 1.57 -4.97
CA SER A 243 11.94 1.00 -6.22
C SER A 243 11.53 1.81 -7.42
N VAL A 244 10.26 2.25 -7.47
CA VAL A 244 9.73 3.14 -8.52
C VAL A 244 10.47 4.48 -8.51
N ALA A 245 10.70 5.07 -7.35
CA ALA A 245 11.45 6.32 -7.22
C ALA A 245 12.90 6.16 -7.72
N ALA A 246 13.56 5.07 -7.38
CA ALA A 246 14.91 4.75 -7.83
C ALA A 246 14.97 4.59 -9.35
N ALA A 247 14.00 3.88 -9.95
CA ALA A 247 13.92 3.72 -11.40
C ALA A 247 13.68 5.07 -12.12
N VAL A 248 12.83 5.94 -11.57
CA VAL A 248 12.63 7.32 -12.09
C VAL A 248 13.93 8.13 -11.99
N ALA A 249 14.72 7.92 -10.93
CA ALA A 249 16.03 8.59 -10.76
C ALA A 249 17.12 8.02 -11.67
N GLY A 250 16.87 6.96 -12.44
CA GLY A 250 17.79 6.39 -13.42
C GLY A 250 18.48 5.10 -12.97
N GLU A 251 17.99 4.44 -11.91
CA GLU A 251 18.42 3.09 -11.55
C GLU A 251 18.12 2.09 -12.67
N THR A 252 18.90 1.02 -12.72
CA THR A 252 18.83 0.07 -13.82
C THR A 252 17.56 -0.75 -13.77
N MET A 253 16.83 -0.75 -14.87
CA MET A 253 15.70 -1.64 -15.13
C MET A 253 16.14 -2.73 -16.13
N PHE A 254 15.67 -3.95 -15.92
CA PHE A 254 15.94 -5.09 -16.78
C PHE A 254 14.66 -5.49 -17.52
N GLU A 255 14.77 -5.67 -18.85
CA GLU A 255 13.68 -6.24 -19.64
C GLU A 255 13.41 -7.69 -19.17
N VAL A 256 12.15 -8.02 -18.97
CA VAL A 256 11.68 -9.38 -18.70
C VAL A 256 10.93 -9.85 -19.93
N PRO A 257 11.54 -10.72 -20.78
CA PRO A 257 10.83 -11.29 -21.92
C PRO A 257 9.60 -12.06 -21.44
N THR A 258 8.48 -11.86 -22.09
CA THR A 258 7.23 -12.56 -21.73
C THR A 258 7.34 -14.09 -21.89
N ASP A 259 8.28 -14.58 -22.68
CA ASP A 259 8.57 -16.01 -22.81
C ASP A 259 9.29 -16.57 -21.56
N ASP A 260 9.98 -15.73 -20.78
CA ASP A 260 10.66 -16.14 -19.54
C ASP A 260 9.66 -16.35 -18.38
N VAL A 261 8.40 -15.90 -18.51
CA VAL A 261 7.33 -16.14 -17.54
C VAL A 261 6.51 -17.40 -17.84
N ALA A 262 6.86 -18.13 -18.88
CA ALA A 262 6.18 -19.36 -19.25
C ALA A 262 6.17 -20.38 -18.11
N GLY A 263 5.00 -20.97 -17.83
CA GLY A 263 4.81 -21.94 -16.73
C GLY A 263 4.55 -21.31 -15.35
N SER A 264 4.51 -19.97 -15.22
CA SER A 264 4.09 -19.25 -14.02
C SER A 264 2.61 -18.87 -14.06
N ASP A 265 2.01 -18.50 -12.91
CA ASP A 265 0.63 -17.97 -12.85
C ASP A 265 0.49 -16.72 -13.72
N SER A 266 1.56 -15.94 -13.86
CA SER A 266 1.59 -14.72 -14.68
C SER A 266 1.55 -14.99 -16.19
N ALA A 267 1.92 -16.20 -16.64
CA ALA A 267 1.84 -16.59 -18.06
C ALA A 267 0.40 -16.54 -18.55
N HIS A 268 -0.54 -17.05 -17.74
CA HIS A 268 -1.96 -16.99 -18.07
C HIS A 268 -2.48 -15.55 -18.20
N LEU A 269 -2.05 -14.64 -17.34
CA LEU A 269 -2.41 -13.23 -17.43
C LEU A 269 -1.87 -12.56 -18.71
N VAL A 270 -0.65 -12.91 -19.11
CA VAL A 270 -0.06 -12.44 -20.38
C VAL A 270 -0.83 -12.99 -21.58
N GLU A 271 -1.24 -14.27 -21.54
CA GLU A 271 -2.07 -14.88 -22.58
C GLU A 271 -3.42 -14.17 -22.71
N MET A 272 -4.12 -13.90 -21.61
CA MET A 272 -5.39 -13.16 -21.61
C MET A 272 -5.26 -11.79 -22.27
N ILE A 273 -4.17 -11.06 -22.01
CA ILE A 273 -3.89 -9.76 -22.62
C ILE A 273 -3.68 -9.90 -24.14
N ARG A 274 -2.91 -10.92 -24.58
CA ARG A 274 -2.63 -11.17 -26.00
C ARG A 274 -3.88 -11.64 -26.74
N ASP A 275 -4.70 -12.48 -26.13
CA ASP A 275 -5.96 -12.94 -26.70
C ASP A 275 -6.96 -11.79 -26.92
N ALA A 276 -6.89 -10.75 -26.07
CA ALA A 276 -7.65 -9.53 -26.25
C ALA A 276 -7.08 -8.61 -27.39
N GLY A 277 -5.96 -8.99 -28.01
CA GLY A 277 -5.30 -8.22 -29.08
C GLY A 277 -4.41 -7.07 -28.55
N ASP A 278 -4.12 -7.06 -27.28
CA ASP A 278 -3.25 -6.09 -26.62
C ASP A 278 -1.87 -6.71 -26.29
N ASP A 279 -0.96 -5.93 -25.76
CA ASP A 279 0.41 -6.36 -25.44
C ASP A 279 0.86 -5.80 -24.10
N VAL A 280 1.79 -6.47 -23.43
CA VAL A 280 2.36 -6.05 -22.16
C VAL A 280 3.88 -6.13 -22.21
N ASP A 281 4.54 -5.03 -21.89
CA ASP A 281 5.97 -4.96 -21.66
C ASP A 281 6.26 -5.11 -20.16
N LEU A 282 7.22 -5.96 -19.82
CA LEU A 282 7.57 -6.27 -18.43
C LEU A 282 9.00 -5.84 -18.14
N ALA A 283 9.22 -5.27 -16.99
CA ALA A 283 10.54 -4.90 -16.51
C ALA A 283 10.72 -5.25 -15.04
N ARG A 284 11.95 -5.61 -14.65
CA ARG A 284 12.38 -5.79 -13.27
C ARG A 284 13.18 -4.59 -12.80
N ILE A 285 12.94 -4.15 -11.59
CA ILE A 285 13.64 -3.06 -10.92
C ILE A 285 14.42 -3.66 -9.75
N ASP A 286 15.75 -3.70 -9.84
CA ASP A 286 16.62 -4.34 -8.83
C ASP A 286 17.11 -3.30 -7.82
N VAL A 287 16.44 -3.21 -6.67
CA VAL A 287 16.79 -2.31 -5.57
C VAL A 287 17.04 -3.05 -4.26
N TRP A 288 16.35 -4.18 -4.05
CA TRP A 288 16.33 -4.89 -2.79
C TRP A 288 16.85 -6.32 -2.92
N ASP A 289 17.79 -6.70 -2.08
CA ASP A 289 18.27 -8.08 -2.02
C ASP A 289 17.18 -9.00 -1.43
N GLY A 290 16.87 -10.09 -2.13
CA GLY A 290 15.85 -11.06 -1.71
C GLY A 290 14.38 -10.64 -1.98
N TYR A 291 14.16 -9.49 -2.61
CA TYR A 291 12.83 -9.04 -3.02
C TYR A 291 12.82 -8.70 -4.51
N TYR A 292 11.66 -8.91 -5.13
CA TYR A 292 11.46 -8.70 -6.55
C TYR A 292 10.46 -7.57 -6.76
N CYS A 293 10.87 -6.56 -7.51
CA CYS A 293 9.98 -5.49 -7.95
C CYS A 293 9.84 -5.55 -9.47
N PHE A 294 8.60 -5.64 -9.94
CA PHE A 294 8.30 -5.62 -11.38
C PHE A 294 7.45 -4.42 -11.74
N ALA A 295 7.65 -3.96 -12.97
CA ALA A 295 6.79 -3.02 -13.65
C ALA A 295 6.16 -3.71 -14.87
N ALA A 296 4.89 -3.46 -15.11
CA ALA A 296 4.17 -3.86 -16.30
C ALA A 296 3.61 -2.62 -17.01
N GLU A 297 3.77 -2.55 -18.33
CA GLU A 297 3.15 -1.52 -19.16
C GLU A 297 2.27 -2.19 -20.21
N LEU A 298 0.96 -2.00 -20.07
CA LEU A 298 -0.04 -2.51 -20.99
C LEU A 298 -0.26 -1.50 -22.12
N THR A 299 -0.11 -1.97 -23.36
CA THR A 299 -0.40 -1.20 -24.57
C THR A 299 -1.58 -1.80 -25.31
N SER A 300 -2.47 -0.93 -25.81
CA SER A 300 -3.65 -1.35 -26.52
C SER A 300 -3.62 -0.93 -27.99
N ALA A 301 -4.13 -1.81 -28.85
CA ALA A 301 -4.33 -1.47 -30.27
C ALA A 301 -5.45 -0.43 -30.47
N THR A 302 -6.35 -0.29 -29.49
CA THR A 302 -7.57 0.53 -29.59
C THR A 302 -7.53 1.80 -28.73
N LEU A 303 -6.65 1.86 -27.73
CA LEU A 303 -6.52 2.99 -26.80
C LEU A 303 -5.13 3.62 -26.95
N GLU A 304 -5.06 4.93 -27.17
CA GLU A 304 -3.79 5.65 -27.28
C GLU A 304 -3.06 5.90 -25.96
N VAL A 305 -3.43 5.21 -24.92
CA VAL A 305 -2.88 5.37 -23.56
C VAL A 305 -2.26 4.05 -23.12
N THR A 306 -1.06 4.12 -22.57
CA THR A 306 -0.45 2.99 -21.88
C THR A 306 -0.86 2.99 -20.42
N PHE A 307 -1.02 1.79 -19.84
CA PHE A 307 -1.44 1.61 -18.46
C PHE A 307 -0.35 0.87 -17.70
N GLY A 308 0.16 1.50 -16.63
CA GLY A 308 1.22 0.95 -15.82
C GLY A 308 0.70 0.25 -14.57
N GLY A 309 1.46 -0.74 -14.13
CA GLY A 309 1.29 -1.40 -12.84
C GLY A 309 2.62 -1.82 -12.26
N PHE A 310 2.67 -1.94 -10.95
CA PHE A 310 3.84 -2.37 -10.20
C PHE A 310 3.49 -3.50 -9.25
N GLY A 311 4.50 -4.26 -8.84
CA GLY A 311 4.33 -5.27 -7.81
C GLY A 311 5.65 -5.60 -7.17
N LEU A 312 5.68 -5.58 -5.84
CA LEU A 312 6.84 -6.03 -5.07
C LEU A 312 6.43 -7.15 -4.12
N HIS A 313 7.27 -8.19 -4.06
CA HIS A 313 7.11 -9.31 -3.16
C HIS A 313 8.42 -10.09 -3.00
N HIS A 314 8.56 -10.91 -1.95
CA HIS A 314 9.68 -11.84 -1.82
C HIS A 314 9.54 -13.03 -2.79
N ASP A 315 8.32 -13.39 -3.20
CA ASP A 315 8.05 -14.35 -4.26
C ASP A 315 7.92 -13.61 -5.61
N PRO A 316 8.79 -13.90 -6.59
CA PRO A 316 8.76 -13.23 -7.89
C PRO A 316 7.47 -13.46 -8.69
N ASN A 317 6.80 -14.62 -8.52
CA ASN A 317 5.55 -14.91 -9.23
C ASN A 317 4.42 -14.01 -8.71
N VAL A 318 4.35 -13.83 -7.39
CA VAL A 318 3.37 -12.91 -6.77
C VAL A 318 3.66 -11.47 -7.20
N ALA A 319 4.93 -11.03 -7.15
CA ALA A 319 5.32 -9.68 -7.56
C ALA A 319 4.94 -9.39 -9.01
N LEU A 320 5.22 -10.32 -9.93
CA LEU A 320 4.92 -10.17 -11.34
C LEU A 320 3.41 -10.18 -11.62
N SER A 321 2.66 -11.10 -11.00
CA SER A 321 1.20 -11.15 -11.10
C SER A 321 0.57 -9.85 -10.62
N ARG A 322 1.07 -9.26 -9.52
CA ARG A 322 0.61 -7.96 -9.01
C ARG A 322 0.84 -6.83 -10.01
N ALA A 323 2.02 -6.77 -10.63
CA ALA A 323 2.33 -5.75 -11.64
C ALA A 323 1.39 -5.84 -12.85
N ILE A 324 1.16 -7.04 -13.38
CA ILE A 324 0.28 -7.26 -14.54
C ILE A 324 -1.18 -6.93 -14.20
N THR A 325 -1.70 -7.43 -13.07
CA THR A 325 -3.07 -7.17 -12.66
C THR A 325 -3.30 -5.69 -12.30
N GLU A 326 -2.27 -4.97 -11.83
CA GLU A 326 -2.35 -3.53 -11.59
C GLU A 326 -2.39 -2.72 -12.89
N ALA A 327 -1.65 -3.12 -13.91
CA ALA A 327 -1.75 -2.51 -15.22
C ALA A 327 -3.16 -2.67 -15.82
N ALA A 328 -3.76 -3.87 -15.68
CA ALA A 328 -5.14 -4.12 -16.08
C ALA A 328 -6.16 -3.30 -15.26
N GLN A 329 -5.98 -3.21 -13.94
CA GLN A 329 -6.78 -2.35 -13.07
C GLN A 329 -6.69 -0.88 -13.46
N SER A 330 -5.49 -0.37 -13.74
CA SER A 330 -5.27 1.02 -14.17
C SER A 330 -6.05 1.33 -15.45
N ARG A 331 -6.12 0.36 -16.38
CA ARG A 331 -6.88 0.49 -17.61
C ARG A 331 -8.40 0.51 -17.35
N ILE A 332 -8.92 -0.43 -16.59
CA ILE A 332 -10.36 -0.49 -16.31
C ILE A 332 -10.81 0.69 -15.42
N THR A 333 -9.92 1.23 -14.59
CA THR A 333 -10.15 2.45 -13.83
C THR A 333 -10.43 3.63 -14.77
N ALA A 334 -9.63 3.78 -15.81
CA ALA A 334 -9.81 4.81 -16.80
C ALA A 334 -11.07 4.58 -17.66
N ILE A 335 -11.37 3.33 -18.05
CA ILE A 335 -12.56 2.98 -18.83
C ILE A 335 -13.83 3.24 -18.03
N SER A 336 -13.89 2.83 -16.76
CA SER A 336 -15.05 2.99 -15.91
C SER A 336 -15.36 4.45 -15.55
N GLY A 337 -14.32 5.30 -15.49
CA GLY A 337 -14.45 6.71 -15.11
C GLY A 337 -15.02 6.94 -13.71
N ALA A 338 -14.97 5.92 -12.84
CA ALA A 338 -15.65 5.94 -11.55
C ALA A 338 -14.83 6.57 -10.41
N ARG A 339 -13.56 6.93 -10.66
CA ARG A 339 -12.66 7.52 -9.64
C ARG A 339 -12.51 9.03 -9.84
N GLU A 340 -12.66 9.76 -8.75
CA GLU A 340 -12.65 11.23 -8.72
C GLU A 340 -11.22 11.81 -8.88
N ASP A 341 -10.17 11.03 -8.64
CA ASP A 341 -8.77 11.45 -8.70
C ASP A 341 -8.15 11.35 -10.10
N LEU A 342 -8.92 10.86 -11.10
CA LEU A 342 -8.43 10.77 -12.47
C LEU A 342 -8.43 12.15 -13.16
N PRO A 343 -7.27 12.64 -13.65
CA PRO A 343 -7.23 13.90 -14.35
C PRO A 343 -7.97 13.81 -15.71
N SER A 344 -8.77 14.82 -16.02
CA SER A 344 -9.52 14.90 -17.29
C SER A 344 -8.66 14.79 -18.54
N ALA A 345 -7.36 15.15 -18.43
CA ALA A 345 -6.37 15.01 -19.51
C ALA A 345 -6.22 13.57 -20.01
N ILE A 346 -6.49 12.55 -19.19
CA ILE A 346 -6.50 11.15 -19.63
C ILE A 346 -7.54 10.98 -20.74
N TYR A 347 -8.76 11.49 -20.54
CA TYR A 347 -9.90 11.31 -21.46
C TYR A 347 -9.74 12.08 -22.76
N HIS A 348 -8.97 13.16 -22.82
CA HIS A 348 -8.68 13.86 -24.06
C HIS A 348 -7.82 13.05 -25.04
N ARG A 349 -7.17 12.00 -24.56
CA ARG A 349 -6.34 11.08 -25.35
C ARG A 349 -7.10 9.87 -25.88
N PHE A 350 -8.22 9.49 -25.28
CA PHE A 350 -9.03 8.33 -25.72
C PHE A 350 -9.67 8.47 -27.10
N GLY A 351 -9.74 9.66 -27.66
CA GLY A 351 -10.40 9.94 -28.93
C GLY A 351 -9.51 10.11 -30.15
N ARG A 352 -8.19 9.96 -30.00
CA ARG A 352 -7.23 10.18 -31.10
C ARG A 352 -6.67 8.85 -31.62
N VAL A 353 -7.38 8.22 -32.55
CA VAL A 353 -6.89 7.04 -33.27
C VAL A 353 -5.89 7.49 -34.33
N HIS A 354 -4.62 7.66 -34.02
CA HIS A 354 -3.58 7.75 -35.04
C HIS A 354 -2.17 7.37 -34.55
N THR A 355 -1.59 6.36 -35.18
CA THR A 355 -0.17 6.06 -35.32
C THR A 355 0.60 5.59 -34.08
N TYR A 356 0.01 4.74 -33.25
CA TYR A 356 0.67 4.15 -32.06
C TYR A 356 1.82 3.17 -32.41
N ALA A 357 1.80 2.55 -33.56
CA ALA A 357 2.85 1.62 -33.98
C ALA A 357 4.27 2.23 -34.04
N LYS A 358 4.41 3.56 -33.96
CA LYS A 358 5.69 4.28 -33.98
C LYS A 358 6.18 4.81 -32.64
N ALA A 359 5.30 5.02 -31.65
CA ALA A 359 5.67 5.52 -30.32
C ALA A 359 6.30 4.43 -29.44
N ARG A 360 6.15 3.18 -29.81
CA ARG A 360 6.52 1.97 -29.08
C ARG A 360 8.03 1.73 -28.91
N LYS A 361 8.90 2.58 -29.39
CA LYS A 361 10.37 2.41 -29.29
C LYS A 361 11.07 3.51 -28.50
N THR A 362 10.39 4.20 -27.64
CA THR A 362 11.01 5.28 -26.88
C THR A 362 11.36 4.83 -25.47
N SER A 363 12.64 4.59 -25.31
CA SER A 363 13.43 5.17 -24.21
C SER A 363 13.46 4.53 -22.86
N LEU A 364 12.96 3.33 -22.66
CA LEU A 364 13.47 2.59 -21.50
C LEU A 364 14.90 2.17 -21.82
N ARG A 365 15.86 2.67 -21.07
CA ARG A 365 17.20 2.11 -21.03
C ARG A 365 17.16 0.80 -20.28
N LEU A 366 16.41 -0.18 -20.84
CA LEU A 366 16.36 -1.51 -20.28
C LEU A 366 17.69 -2.20 -20.57
N ASN A 367 18.30 -2.69 -19.53
CA ASN A 367 19.44 -3.55 -19.68
C ASN A 367 18.92 -4.93 -20.14
N ARG A 368 19.48 -5.47 -21.23
CA ARG A 368 19.16 -6.79 -21.76
C ARG A 368 20.02 -7.90 -21.13
N ALA A 369 20.91 -7.55 -20.19
CA ALA A 369 21.61 -8.55 -19.42
C ALA A 369 20.58 -9.36 -18.62
N ARG A 370 20.73 -10.70 -18.61
CA ARG A 370 19.82 -11.55 -17.82
C ARG A 370 19.95 -11.19 -16.35
N PRO A 371 18.87 -10.82 -15.67
CA PRO A 371 18.87 -10.61 -14.23
C PRO A 371 19.23 -11.92 -13.52
N THR A 372 19.61 -11.81 -12.25
CA THR A 372 19.83 -12.97 -11.38
C THR A 372 18.62 -13.91 -11.44
N PRO A 373 18.81 -15.24 -11.55
CA PRO A 373 17.71 -16.19 -11.59
C PRO A 373 16.76 -15.99 -10.41
N TRP A 374 15.48 -16.14 -10.67
CA TRP A 374 14.45 -16.02 -9.64
C TRP A 374 14.58 -17.18 -8.64
N ARG A 375 14.50 -16.85 -7.36
CA ARG A 375 14.44 -17.83 -6.28
C ARG A 375 13.18 -17.54 -5.47
N VAL A 376 12.37 -18.55 -5.27
CA VAL A 376 11.23 -18.48 -4.33
C VAL A 376 11.77 -18.89 -2.96
N PRO A 377 11.77 -18.00 -1.97
CA PRO A 377 12.14 -18.38 -0.62
C PRO A 377 11.11 -19.35 -0.03
N ASP A 378 11.56 -20.34 0.69
CA ASP A 378 10.73 -21.30 1.43
C ASP A 378 10.54 -20.75 2.86
N VAL A 379 9.70 -19.74 3.02
CA VAL A 379 9.39 -19.11 4.30
C VAL A 379 7.89 -19.10 4.50
N ASP A 380 7.43 -19.72 5.58
CA ASP A 380 6.01 -19.79 5.95
C ASP A 380 5.64 -18.86 7.11
N SER A 381 6.63 -18.33 7.82
CA SER A 381 6.45 -17.50 9.01
C SER A 381 6.25 -16.02 8.63
N LEU A 382 5.06 -15.48 8.90
CA LEU A 382 4.78 -14.06 8.72
C LEU A 382 5.68 -13.15 9.58
N PRO A 383 5.90 -13.43 10.88
CA PRO A 383 6.79 -12.62 11.70
C PRO A 383 8.23 -12.56 11.16
N GLU A 384 8.75 -13.67 10.60
CA GLU A 384 10.07 -13.69 9.97
C GLU A 384 10.12 -12.84 8.71
N LEU A 385 9.07 -12.88 7.88
CA LEU A 385 8.96 -12.04 6.69
C LEU A 385 8.86 -10.56 7.04
N VAL A 386 8.08 -10.21 8.07
CA VAL A 386 7.99 -8.82 8.58
C VAL A 386 9.36 -8.34 9.06
N ALA A 387 10.05 -9.13 9.89
CA ALA A 387 11.37 -8.79 10.40
C ALA A 387 12.40 -8.63 9.27
N SER A 388 12.37 -9.53 8.27
CA SER A 388 13.25 -9.46 7.10
C SER A 388 12.99 -8.19 6.28
N ALA A 389 11.73 -7.87 5.96
CA ALA A 389 11.37 -6.69 5.19
C ALA A 389 11.70 -5.39 5.95
N ALA A 390 11.39 -5.34 7.25
CA ALA A 390 11.75 -4.21 8.10
C ALA A 390 13.26 -3.99 8.17
N THR A 391 14.06 -5.07 8.24
CA THR A 391 15.51 -5.01 8.21
C THR A 391 16.03 -4.47 6.88
N ALA A 392 15.47 -4.92 5.76
CA ALA A 392 15.83 -4.42 4.44
C ALA A 392 15.56 -2.91 4.32
N VAL A 393 14.40 -2.45 4.79
CA VAL A 393 14.05 -1.03 4.83
C VAL A 393 15.01 -0.25 5.73
N ALA A 394 15.29 -0.73 6.95
CA ALA A 394 16.20 -0.06 7.88
C ALA A 394 17.63 0.06 7.33
N ASN A 395 18.14 -1.00 6.69
CA ASN A 395 19.47 -0.99 6.07
C ASN A 395 19.55 0.04 4.92
N ARG A 396 18.48 0.24 4.18
CA ARG A 396 18.45 1.16 3.04
C ARG A 396 18.25 2.61 3.47
N SER A 397 17.39 2.87 4.44
CA SER A 397 17.04 4.22 4.91
C SER A 397 17.97 4.74 6.02
N GLY A 398 18.67 3.85 6.72
CA GLY A 398 19.43 4.17 7.93
C GLY A 398 18.55 4.36 9.18
N THR A 399 17.25 4.12 9.07
CA THR A 399 16.27 4.33 10.16
C THR A 399 15.28 3.16 10.18
N GLU A 400 14.90 2.68 11.36
CA GLU A 400 13.86 1.67 11.48
C GLU A 400 12.53 2.16 10.92
N PRO A 401 11.79 1.36 10.13
CA PRO A 401 10.44 1.68 9.77
C PRO A 401 9.53 1.70 11.00
N LEU A 402 8.56 2.59 10.96
CA LEU A 402 7.61 2.83 12.05
C LEU A 402 6.24 2.32 11.64
N ALA A 403 5.52 1.71 12.56
CA ALA A 403 4.16 1.28 12.33
C ALA A 403 3.17 1.96 13.29
N VAL A 404 2.02 2.31 12.74
CA VAL A 404 0.86 2.83 13.46
C VAL A 404 -0.31 1.90 13.20
N VAL A 405 -0.95 1.44 14.24
CA VAL A 405 -2.22 0.72 14.15
C VAL A 405 -3.33 1.75 13.91
N CYS A 406 -4.04 1.60 12.79
CA CYS A 406 -5.11 2.52 12.39
C CYS A 406 -6.47 2.04 12.92
N ASP A 407 -6.53 1.69 14.21
CA ASP A 407 -7.77 1.28 14.84
C ASP A 407 -8.65 2.49 15.20
N PHE A 408 -9.96 2.32 15.10
CA PHE A 408 -10.92 3.23 15.70
C PHE A 408 -12.17 2.47 16.13
N ALA A 409 -12.76 2.86 17.27
CA ALA A 409 -13.94 2.23 17.85
C ALA A 409 -13.86 0.69 17.89
N ASP A 410 -14.94 -0.01 17.58
CA ASP A 410 -15.03 -1.48 17.54
C ASP A 410 -14.71 -2.04 16.13
N ALA A 411 -14.10 -1.27 15.25
CA ALA A 411 -13.67 -1.75 13.94
C ALA A 411 -12.59 -2.82 14.11
N CYS A 412 -12.86 -4.02 13.59
CA CYS A 412 -12.05 -5.21 13.88
C CYS A 412 -11.24 -5.70 12.68
N VAL A 413 -11.07 -4.88 11.64
CA VAL A 413 -10.19 -5.22 10.51
C VAL A 413 -8.80 -4.71 10.82
N PRO A 414 -7.76 -5.57 10.83
CA PRO A 414 -6.39 -5.11 11.03
C PRO A 414 -5.94 -4.17 9.92
N VAL A 415 -5.69 -2.91 10.26
CA VAL A 415 -5.16 -1.88 9.35
C VAL A 415 -3.95 -1.22 9.99
N VAL A 416 -2.88 -1.09 9.22
CA VAL A 416 -1.60 -0.53 9.65
C VAL A 416 -1.15 0.54 8.67
N LYS A 417 -0.54 1.60 9.19
CA LYS A 417 0.25 2.55 8.40
C LYS A 417 1.72 2.39 8.75
N VAL A 418 2.54 2.00 7.75
CA VAL A 418 4.00 1.99 7.88
C VAL A 418 4.58 3.28 7.32
N LEU A 419 5.42 3.93 8.12
CA LEU A 419 6.21 5.08 7.73
C LEU A 419 7.68 4.66 7.67
N ALA A 420 8.38 5.05 6.61
CA ALA A 420 9.80 4.74 6.41
C ALA A 420 10.62 6.03 6.24
N PRO A 421 11.01 6.67 7.35
CA PRO A 421 11.81 7.89 7.31
C PRO A 421 13.10 7.65 6.53
N GLY A 422 13.50 8.60 5.68
CA GLY A 422 14.72 8.51 4.86
C GLY A 422 14.56 7.80 3.51
N LEU A 423 13.44 7.11 3.23
CA LEU A 423 13.18 6.59 1.89
C LEU A 423 12.56 7.65 0.98
N VAL A 424 13.01 7.69 -0.26
CA VAL A 424 12.35 8.45 -1.33
C VAL A 424 11.26 7.56 -1.93
N LEU A 425 10.04 8.05 -1.97
CA LEU A 425 8.88 7.29 -2.42
C LEU A 425 8.23 7.98 -3.64
N SER A 426 7.80 7.21 -4.63
CA SER A 426 7.10 7.70 -5.81
C SER A 426 6.06 6.71 -6.30
N SER A 427 4.97 7.21 -6.84
CA SER A 427 3.97 6.46 -7.61
C SER A 427 4.03 6.77 -9.11
N ALA A 428 4.95 7.64 -9.54
CA ALA A 428 5.12 7.96 -10.96
C ALA A 428 5.70 6.75 -11.73
N SER A 429 5.10 6.41 -12.88
CA SER A 429 5.63 5.32 -13.70
C SER A 429 6.96 5.71 -14.33
N PRO A 430 8.04 4.95 -14.09
CA PRO A 430 9.32 5.17 -14.76
C PRO A 430 9.27 4.78 -16.24
N MET A 431 8.25 4.02 -16.65
CA MET A 431 8.04 3.57 -18.03
C MET A 431 7.35 4.64 -18.89
N ARG A 432 6.86 5.72 -18.30
CA ARG A 432 6.29 6.86 -19.05
C ARG A 432 7.38 7.83 -19.42
N THR A 433 7.66 7.94 -20.71
CA THR A 433 8.41 9.10 -21.21
C THR A 433 7.53 10.34 -21.03
N PRO A 434 8.04 11.43 -20.42
CA PRO A 434 7.36 12.70 -20.51
C PRO A 434 7.18 13.04 -21.99
N LEU A 435 5.94 13.22 -22.44
CA LEU A 435 5.69 13.74 -23.76
C LEU A 435 6.34 15.13 -23.79
N GLN A 436 7.41 15.30 -24.58
CA GLN A 436 7.86 16.63 -24.95
C GLN A 436 6.65 17.32 -25.57
N GLU A 437 6.25 18.42 -24.96
CA GLU A 437 5.30 19.33 -25.58
C GLU A 437 5.90 19.69 -26.95
N VAL A 438 5.29 19.16 -27.99
CA VAL A 438 5.56 19.62 -29.35
C VAL A 438 4.83 20.95 -29.44
N GLU A 439 5.62 22.05 -29.41
CA GLU A 439 5.18 23.40 -29.76
C GLU A 439 4.48 23.46 -31.09
#